data_8f70021e7345d716f085a2e730f9cfff
#
_entry.id   8f70021e7345d716f085a2e730f9cfff
#
_cell.length_a   1.000
_cell.length_b   1.000
_cell.length_c   1.000
_cell.angle_alpha   90.00
_cell.angle_beta   90.00
_cell.angle_gamma   90.00
#
_symmetry.space_group_name_H-M   'P 1'
#
loop_
_entity.id
_entity.type
_entity.pdbx_description
1 polymer ?
#
loop_
_entity_poly.entity_id
_entity_poly.type
_entity_poly.pdbx_seq_one_letter_code
_entity_poly.pdbx_strand_id
1 'polypeptide(L)'
;QYWSSQGCALWLPHNTEVGAGTMNPATFLRALGPEPWSVCYPEPSIRPDDSRYGDNPNRVQRHTQFQVILKPDPGNAQELYLGSLEALGIDTTAHDLRFVEDNWESPVLGAWGLGWEVWLDGMEVTQFTYFQQCGSLKVSPTAVEITYGLERILMSLQGVDHFKDIRYNDTMTYGEMLLQNEYEMSVYNMEAASVEGWQKRFDLADEEANA
;
A
#
# COMPACT_ATOMS: atom_id res chain seq x y z
N GLN A 1 7.99 -14.73 4.30
CA GLN A 1 8.08 -15.93 5.18
C GLN A 1 7.21 -15.80 6.42
N TYR A 2 7.30 -14.69 7.20
CA TYR A 2 6.50 -14.52 8.42
C TYR A 2 4.99 -14.74 8.18
N TRP A 3 4.37 -13.99 7.27
CA TRP A 3 2.94 -14.10 7.00
C TRP A 3 2.53 -15.47 6.44
N SER A 4 3.41 -16.11 5.68
CA SER A 4 3.18 -17.50 5.24
C SER A 4 3.17 -18.47 6.42
N SER A 5 4.02 -18.25 7.45
CA SER A 5 3.98 -19.07 8.67
C SER A 5 2.74 -18.79 9.54
N GLN A 6 2.09 -17.63 9.35
CA GLN A 6 0.79 -17.30 9.95
C GLN A 6 -0.41 -17.79 9.11
N GLY A 7 -0.17 -18.58 8.07
CA GLY A 7 -1.23 -19.19 7.24
C GLY A 7 -1.65 -18.35 6.03
N CYS A 8 -1.00 -17.23 5.74
CA CYS A 8 -1.29 -16.44 4.55
C CYS A 8 -0.70 -17.11 3.30
N ALA A 9 -1.51 -17.26 2.26
CA ALA A 9 -1.04 -17.62 0.94
C ALA A 9 -0.29 -16.44 0.30
N LEU A 10 0.82 -16.72 -0.38
CA LEU A 10 1.50 -15.71 -1.19
C LEU A 10 0.69 -15.48 -2.47
N TRP A 11 0.37 -14.22 -2.72
CA TRP A 11 -0.37 -13.80 -3.90
C TRP A 11 0.50 -12.92 -4.79
N LEU A 12 0.01 -12.58 -5.96
CA LEU A 12 0.73 -11.79 -6.95
C LEU A 12 0.17 -10.37 -7.03
N PRO A 13 0.99 -9.38 -7.44
CA PRO A 13 0.51 -8.07 -7.80
C PRO A 13 -0.58 -8.16 -8.88
N HIS A 14 -1.46 -7.14 -8.93
CA HIS A 14 -2.42 -7.05 -10.01
C HIS A 14 -1.71 -6.78 -11.35
N ASN A 15 -2.27 -7.25 -12.44
CA ASN A 15 -1.67 -7.11 -13.78
C ASN A 15 -1.97 -5.76 -14.46
N THR A 16 -2.81 -4.93 -13.86
CA THR A 16 -3.07 -3.54 -14.25
C THR A 16 -2.58 -2.60 -13.16
N GLU A 17 -2.22 -1.38 -13.53
CA GLU A 17 -1.82 -0.36 -12.56
C GLU A 17 -2.95 -0.02 -11.60
N VAL A 18 -2.63 0.07 -10.33
CA VAL A 18 -3.55 0.42 -9.25
C VAL A 18 -2.95 1.52 -8.38
N GLY A 19 -3.78 2.34 -7.76
CA GLY A 19 -3.33 3.39 -6.83
C GLY A 19 -3.13 2.90 -5.39
N ALA A 20 -3.61 1.69 -5.08
CA ALA A 20 -3.44 1.07 -3.78
C ALA A 20 -3.58 -0.45 -3.89
N GLY A 21 -2.93 -1.19 -3.00
CA GLY A 21 -3.06 -2.64 -2.92
C GLY A 21 -4.48 -3.11 -2.65
N THR A 22 -5.30 -2.29 -2.01
CA THR A 22 -6.74 -2.53 -1.81
C THR A 22 -7.50 -2.73 -3.12
N MET A 23 -7.06 -2.12 -4.22
CA MET A 23 -7.69 -2.24 -5.53
C MET A 23 -7.42 -3.59 -6.21
N ASN A 24 -6.46 -4.37 -5.72
CA ASN A 24 -6.28 -5.74 -6.19
C ASN A 24 -7.52 -6.57 -5.81
N PRO A 25 -8.10 -7.36 -6.75
CA PRO A 25 -9.24 -8.24 -6.46
C PRO A 25 -9.03 -9.17 -5.26
N ALA A 26 -7.80 -9.55 -4.95
CA ALA A 26 -7.45 -10.33 -3.77
C ALA A 26 -7.80 -9.64 -2.44
N THR A 27 -7.89 -8.31 -2.41
CA THR A 27 -8.43 -7.54 -1.28
C THR A 27 -9.88 -7.14 -1.55
N PHE A 28 -10.11 -6.29 -2.56
CA PHE A 28 -11.39 -5.62 -2.78
C PHE A 28 -12.56 -6.60 -2.94
N LEU A 29 -12.45 -7.60 -3.82
CA LEU A 29 -13.52 -8.57 -4.05
C LEU A 29 -13.55 -9.65 -2.96
N ARG A 30 -12.40 -10.06 -2.47
CA ARG A 30 -12.31 -11.15 -1.48
C ARG A 30 -12.61 -10.71 -0.05
N ALA A 31 -12.67 -9.40 0.23
CA ALA A 31 -13.24 -8.88 1.47
C ALA A 31 -14.74 -9.20 1.59
N LEU A 32 -15.45 -9.29 0.45
CA LEU A 32 -16.86 -9.64 0.39
C LEU A 32 -17.08 -11.16 0.55
N GLY A 33 -18.33 -11.53 0.87
CA GLY A 33 -18.74 -12.94 1.06
C GLY A 33 -18.33 -13.51 2.42
N PRO A 34 -18.82 -14.69 2.78
CA PRO A 34 -18.56 -15.33 4.07
C PRO A 34 -17.27 -16.15 4.12
N GLU A 35 -16.63 -16.43 2.99
CA GLU A 35 -15.52 -17.37 2.90
C GLU A 35 -14.26 -16.80 3.61
N PRO A 36 -13.57 -17.62 4.42
CA PRO A 36 -12.26 -17.24 4.97
C PRO A 36 -11.24 -16.94 3.86
N TRP A 37 -10.40 -15.95 4.10
CA TRP A 37 -9.38 -15.55 3.14
C TRP A 37 -8.17 -14.93 3.85
N SER A 38 -6.98 -15.52 3.66
CA SER A 38 -5.74 -15.00 4.22
C SER A 38 -4.65 -15.03 3.17
N VAL A 39 -4.20 -13.84 2.75
CA VAL A 39 -3.16 -13.68 1.71
C VAL A 39 -2.22 -12.54 2.06
N CYS A 40 -1.03 -12.59 1.46
CA CYS A 40 -0.12 -11.45 1.46
C CYS A 40 0.57 -11.33 0.10
N TYR A 41 0.81 -10.08 -0.34
CA TYR A 41 1.41 -9.81 -1.65
C TYR A 41 2.02 -8.41 -1.72
N PRO A 42 3.08 -8.22 -2.54
CA PRO A 42 3.54 -6.89 -2.90
C PRO A 42 2.59 -6.29 -3.95
N GLU A 43 2.31 -4.99 -3.86
CA GLU A 43 1.52 -4.27 -4.86
C GLU A 43 2.20 -2.95 -5.20
N PRO A 44 2.88 -2.84 -6.35
CA PRO A 44 3.33 -1.56 -6.85
C PRO A 44 2.12 -0.64 -7.06
N SER A 45 2.12 0.50 -6.36
CA SER A 45 1.01 1.44 -6.35
C SER A 45 1.43 2.73 -7.02
N ILE A 46 0.62 3.20 -7.97
CA ILE A 46 0.89 4.37 -8.79
C ILE A 46 -0.08 5.48 -8.40
N ARG A 47 0.47 6.61 -7.96
CA ARG A 47 -0.29 7.80 -7.54
C ARG A 47 0.29 9.04 -8.23
N PRO A 48 -0.21 9.43 -9.40
CA PRO A 48 0.32 10.57 -10.17
C PRO A 48 0.33 11.89 -9.39
N ASP A 49 -0.63 12.11 -8.51
CA ASP A 49 -0.72 13.27 -7.62
C ASP A 49 0.37 13.33 -6.54
N ASP A 50 1.05 12.22 -6.27
CA ASP A 50 2.23 12.14 -5.40
C ASP A 50 3.56 12.44 -6.14
N SER A 51 3.51 12.83 -7.40
CA SER A 51 4.69 13.23 -8.17
C SER A 51 5.41 14.42 -7.54
N ARG A 52 6.71 14.28 -7.27
CA ARG A 52 7.56 15.30 -6.61
C ARG A 52 8.95 15.38 -7.24
N TYR A 53 9.11 14.95 -8.50
CA TYR A 53 10.38 14.98 -9.25
C TYR A 53 11.54 14.22 -8.57
N GLY A 54 11.22 13.33 -7.62
CA GLY A 54 12.21 12.65 -6.81
C GLY A 54 12.88 13.52 -5.73
N ASP A 55 12.40 14.76 -5.52
CA ASP A 55 12.99 15.70 -4.55
C ASP A 55 12.47 15.45 -3.11
N ASN A 56 11.26 14.89 -2.97
CA ASN A 56 10.73 14.58 -1.64
C ASN A 56 11.37 13.31 -1.09
N PRO A 57 11.83 13.28 0.16
CA PRO A 57 12.60 12.18 0.69
C PRO A 57 11.82 10.86 0.88
N ASN A 58 10.51 10.93 1.07
CA ASN A 58 9.69 9.77 1.42
C ASN A 58 8.35 9.66 0.69
N ARG A 59 8.14 10.52 -0.34
CA ARG A 59 6.93 10.50 -1.17
C ARG A 59 7.31 10.38 -2.64
N VAL A 60 6.82 9.32 -3.27
CA VAL A 60 7.08 8.97 -4.67
C VAL A 60 5.78 8.63 -5.36
N GLN A 61 5.68 8.88 -6.67
CA GLN A 61 4.49 8.56 -7.44
C GLN A 61 4.28 7.05 -7.62
N ARG A 62 5.37 6.30 -7.63
CA ARG A 62 5.34 4.82 -7.62
C ARG A 62 5.99 4.30 -6.36
N HIS A 63 5.19 3.73 -5.47
CA HIS A 63 5.69 3.10 -4.26
C HIS A 63 5.21 1.65 -4.16
N THR A 64 5.91 0.83 -3.40
CA THR A 64 5.56 -0.56 -3.22
C THR A 64 4.89 -0.76 -1.88
N GLN A 65 3.63 -1.16 -1.91
CA GLN A 65 2.91 -1.63 -0.74
C GLN A 65 3.10 -3.13 -0.58
N PHE A 66 3.17 -3.59 0.67
CA PHE A 66 2.99 -5.01 0.97
C PHE A 66 1.66 -5.15 1.71
N GLN A 67 0.75 -5.90 1.08
CA GLN A 67 -0.61 -6.11 1.56
C GLN A 67 -0.72 -7.42 2.31
N VAL A 68 -1.44 -7.39 3.43
CA VAL A 68 -1.88 -8.58 4.14
C VAL A 68 -3.38 -8.48 4.38
N ILE A 69 -4.10 -9.52 4.06
CA ILE A 69 -5.54 -9.63 4.32
C ILE A 69 -5.79 -10.83 5.21
N LEU A 70 -6.46 -10.58 6.31
CA LEU A 70 -6.89 -11.60 7.28
C LEU A 70 -8.41 -11.58 7.39
N LYS A 71 -9.07 -12.66 6.98
CA LYS A 71 -10.52 -12.80 7.04
C LYS A 71 -10.91 -14.21 7.51
N PRO A 72 -11.66 -14.34 8.60
CA PRO A 72 -12.14 -13.25 9.46
C PRO A 72 -11.00 -12.55 10.21
N ASP A 73 -11.31 -11.40 10.82
CA ASP A 73 -10.42 -10.75 11.79
C ASP A 73 -9.97 -11.74 12.86
N PRO A 74 -8.66 -11.97 13.05
CA PRO A 74 -8.15 -12.91 14.05
C PRO A 74 -8.29 -12.41 15.49
N GLY A 75 -8.63 -11.13 15.69
CA GLY A 75 -8.73 -10.48 16.99
C GLY A 75 -7.41 -10.05 17.62
N ASN A 76 -6.27 -10.40 17.00
CA ASN A 76 -4.92 -10.05 17.45
C ASN A 76 -4.03 -9.52 16.30
N ALA A 77 -4.63 -8.84 15.32
CA ALA A 77 -3.94 -8.39 14.12
C ALA A 77 -2.76 -7.44 14.43
N GLN A 78 -2.88 -6.60 15.48
CA GLN A 78 -1.80 -5.71 15.92
C GLN A 78 -0.60 -6.49 16.48
N GLU A 79 -0.84 -7.52 17.28
CA GLU A 79 0.23 -8.39 17.81
C GLU A 79 0.95 -9.13 16.68
N LEU A 80 0.21 -9.66 15.72
CA LEU A 80 0.76 -10.29 14.53
C LEU A 80 1.61 -9.30 13.71
N TYR A 81 1.15 -8.07 13.58
CA TYR A 81 1.92 -7.02 12.90
C TYR A 81 3.23 -6.72 13.63
N LEU A 82 3.21 -6.52 14.94
CA LEU A 82 4.41 -6.28 15.74
C LEU A 82 5.42 -7.44 15.56
N GLY A 83 4.96 -8.67 15.63
CA GLY A 83 5.80 -9.84 15.35
C GLY A 83 6.37 -9.84 13.93
N SER A 84 5.67 -9.26 12.96
CA SER A 84 6.20 -9.12 11.59
C SER A 84 7.33 -8.08 11.51
N LEU A 85 7.26 -6.98 12.26
CA LEU A 85 8.32 -5.98 12.33
C LEU A 85 9.58 -6.58 12.99
N GLU A 86 9.41 -7.32 14.07
CA GLU A 86 10.52 -8.05 14.74
C GLU A 86 11.17 -9.06 13.78
N ALA A 87 10.36 -9.78 12.99
CA ALA A 87 10.86 -10.71 11.98
C ALA A 87 11.63 -10.01 10.83
N LEU A 88 11.39 -8.72 10.60
CA LEU A 88 12.18 -7.88 9.69
C LEU A 88 13.46 -7.33 10.34
N GLY A 89 13.62 -7.47 11.65
CA GLY A 89 14.76 -6.99 12.40
C GLY A 89 14.57 -5.61 13.05
N ILE A 90 13.34 -5.12 13.11
CA ILE A 90 12.99 -3.89 13.85
C ILE A 90 12.74 -4.26 15.31
N ASP A 91 13.59 -3.74 16.21
CA ASP A 91 13.36 -3.84 17.65
C ASP A 91 12.26 -2.86 18.08
N THR A 92 11.05 -3.36 18.21
CA THR A 92 9.87 -2.54 18.55
C THR A 92 9.97 -1.87 19.92
N THR A 93 10.91 -2.28 20.77
CA THR A 93 11.15 -1.66 22.08
C THR A 93 12.16 -0.51 22.03
N ALA A 94 12.98 -0.44 20.96
CA ALA A 94 13.99 0.58 20.75
C ALA A 94 13.50 1.78 19.94
N HIS A 95 12.33 1.67 19.33
CA HIS A 95 11.72 2.69 18.47
C HIS A 95 10.45 3.29 19.08
N ASP A 96 10.13 4.54 18.70
CA ASP A 96 8.84 5.16 19.02
C ASP A 96 7.78 4.63 18.04
N LEU A 97 7.07 3.58 18.46
CA LEU A 97 6.01 2.94 17.68
C LEU A 97 4.65 3.35 18.23
N ARG A 98 3.81 3.95 17.37
CA ARG A 98 2.48 4.43 17.76
C ARG A 98 1.42 3.92 16.83
N PHE A 99 0.30 3.48 17.40
CA PHE A 99 -0.95 3.25 16.69
C PHE A 99 -1.84 4.47 16.88
N VAL A 100 -2.11 5.19 15.81
CA VAL A 100 -2.93 6.40 15.79
C VAL A 100 -4.24 6.06 15.10
N GLU A 101 -5.37 6.34 15.74
CA GLU A 101 -6.69 6.07 15.16
C GLU A 101 -6.85 6.85 13.85
N ASP A 102 -7.17 6.14 12.79
CA ASP A 102 -7.47 6.68 11.47
C ASP A 102 -8.51 5.82 10.76
N ASN A 103 -9.64 6.42 10.41
CA ASN A 103 -10.71 5.76 9.68
C ASN A 103 -10.45 5.93 8.18
N TRP A 104 -10.13 4.82 7.54
CA TRP A 104 -9.84 4.79 6.11
C TRP A 104 -11.12 4.73 5.27
N GLU A 105 -11.13 5.49 4.17
CA GLU A 105 -12.21 5.42 3.19
C GLU A 105 -11.70 5.59 1.75
N SER A 106 -12.40 4.97 0.81
CA SER A 106 -12.20 5.14 -0.62
C SER A 106 -13.56 5.25 -1.32
N PRO A 107 -13.99 6.45 -1.70
CA PRO A 107 -15.23 6.65 -2.45
C PRO A 107 -15.27 5.88 -3.77
N VAL A 108 -14.14 5.78 -4.47
CA VAL A 108 -14.01 5.04 -5.74
C VAL A 108 -14.36 3.56 -5.57
N LEU A 109 -13.95 2.95 -4.46
CA LEU A 109 -14.24 1.56 -4.15
C LEU A 109 -15.57 1.37 -3.40
N GLY A 110 -16.26 2.45 -3.04
CA GLY A 110 -17.41 2.37 -2.13
C GLY A 110 -17.04 1.61 -0.84
N ALA A 111 -15.83 1.84 -0.36
CA ALA A 111 -15.25 1.11 0.77
C ALA A 111 -14.86 2.04 1.90
N TRP A 112 -15.00 1.55 3.13
CA TRP A 112 -14.50 2.21 4.32
C TRP A 112 -14.28 1.20 5.45
N GLY A 113 -13.47 1.59 6.43
CA GLY A 113 -13.22 0.80 7.62
C GLY A 113 -12.65 1.63 8.76
N LEU A 114 -12.80 1.11 9.96
CA LEU A 114 -12.10 1.61 11.15
C LEU A 114 -10.63 1.20 11.04
N GLY A 115 -9.73 1.98 11.61
CA GLY A 115 -8.35 1.60 11.49
C GLY A 115 -7.34 2.40 12.30
N TRP A 116 -6.10 2.14 11.97
CA TRP A 116 -4.92 2.72 12.61
C TRP A 116 -3.88 3.06 11.57
N GLU A 117 -3.31 4.25 11.67
CA GLU A 117 -1.98 4.51 11.13
C GLU A 117 -0.93 4.01 12.12
N VAL A 118 0.07 3.28 11.63
CA VAL A 118 1.23 2.93 12.45
C VAL A 118 2.39 3.85 12.11
N TRP A 119 2.83 4.58 13.11
CA TRP A 119 3.93 5.52 13.03
C TRP A 119 5.18 4.93 13.70
N LEU A 120 6.30 4.95 12.98
CA LEU A 120 7.60 4.52 13.44
C LEU A 120 8.54 5.73 13.42
N ASP A 121 9.02 6.15 14.59
CA ASP A 121 9.90 7.31 14.78
C ASP A 121 9.39 8.60 14.10
N GLY A 122 8.08 8.81 14.15
CA GLY A 122 7.44 10.00 13.59
C GLY A 122 7.09 9.92 12.10
N MET A 123 7.25 8.77 11.46
CA MET A 123 6.86 8.54 10.07
C MET A 123 5.82 7.41 10.00
N GLU A 124 4.69 7.67 9.34
CA GLU A 124 3.70 6.65 9.04
C GLU A 124 4.31 5.59 8.12
N VAL A 125 4.27 4.33 8.54
CA VAL A 125 4.83 3.18 7.80
C VAL A 125 3.81 2.15 7.38
N THR A 126 2.64 2.12 8.05
CA THR A 126 1.61 1.11 7.80
C THR A 126 0.23 1.66 8.11
N GLN A 127 -0.76 1.23 7.32
CA GLN A 127 -2.18 1.46 7.54
C GLN A 127 -2.88 0.15 7.84
N PHE A 128 -3.68 0.12 8.91
CA PHE A 128 -4.65 -0.94 9.19
C PHE A 128 -6.04 -0.51 8.76
N THR A 129 -6.82 -1.42 8.19
CA THR A 129 -8.22 -1.19 7.87
C THR A 129 -9.06 -2.41 8.25
N TYR A 130 -9.98 -2.22 9.17
CA TYR A 130 -11.01 -3.20 9.52
C TYR A 130 -12.25 -2.90 8.68
N PHE A 131 -12.37 -3.57 7.55
CA PHE A 131 -13.42 -3.27 6.56
C PHE A 131 -14.82 -3.42 7.14
N GLN A 132 -15.59 -2.35 7.00
CA GLN A 132 -17.02 -2.31 7.28
C GLN A 132 -17.84 -2.42 6.01
N GLN A 133 -17.33 -1.86 4.91
CA GLN A 133 -17.97 -1.82 3.61
C GLN A 133 -16.95 -1.96 2.48
N CYS A 134 -17.32 -2.65 1.41
CA CYS A 134 -16.62 -2.73 0.14
C CYS A 134 -17.65 -2.79 -1.00
N GLY A 135 -17.41 -2.05 -2.09
CA GLY A 135 -18.37 -2.02 -3.20
C GLY A 135 -19.76 -1.58 -2.79
N SER A 136 -19.86 -0.69 -1.79
CA SER A 136 -21.13 -0.27 -1.17
C SER A 136 -21.91 -1.41 -0.48
N LEU A 137 -21.29 -2.59 -0.30
CA LEU A 137 -21.87 -3.74 0.40
C LEU A 137 -21.22 -3.90 1.78
N LYS A 138 -22.01 -4.29 2.77
CA LYS A 138 -21.53 -4.58 4.12
C LYS A 138 -20.58 -5.77 4.10
N VAL A 139 -19.40 -5.62 4.71
CA VAL A 139 -18.44 -6.71 4.92
C VAL A 139 -18.80 -7.51 6.17
N SER A 140 -18.98 -8.82 6.01
CA SER A 140 -19.22 -9.76 7.11
C SER A 140 -18.80 -11.18 6.70
N PRO A 141 -17.93 -11.86 7.47
CA PRO A 141 -17.23 -11.35 8.67
C PRO A 141 -16.25 -10.23 8.35
N THR A 142 -15.87 -9.45 9.36
CA THR A 142 -14.88 -8.36 9.23
C THR A 142 -13.56 -8.91 8.67
N ALA A 143 -13.02 -8.25 7.66
CA ALA A 143 -11.68 -8.49 7.13
C ALA A 143 -10.73 -7.39 7.59
N VAL A 144 -9.52 -7.76 7.96
CA VAL A 144 -8.45 -6.82 8.32
C VAL A 144 -7.46 -6.73 7.18
N GLU A 145 -7.22 -5.52 6.70
CA GLU A 145 -6.14 -5.18 5.77
C GLU A 145 -5.00 -4.56 6.55
N ILE A 146 -3.77 -5.00 6.27
CA ILE A 146 -2.54 -4.39 6.79
C ILE A 146 -1.70 -4.00 5.58
N THR A 147 -1.53 -2.70 5.38
CA THR A 147 -0.82 -2.13 4.23
C THR A 147 0.49 -1.52 4.67
N TYR A 148 1.59 -2.17 4.37
CA TYR A 148 2.95 -1.69 4.66
C TYR A 148 3.45 -0.79 3.55
N GLY A 149 4.06 0.35 3.88
CA GLY A 149 4.84 1.17 2.95
C GLY A 149 6.31 0.71 2.96
N LEU A 150 6.72 -0.09 1.98
CA LEU A 150 8.02 -0.78 2.04
C LEU A 150 9.20 0.18 2.00
N GLU A 151 9.15 1.25 1.22
CA GLU A 151 10.24 2.22 1.14
C GLU A 151 10.49 2.88 2.50
N ARG A 152 9.44 3.30 3.20
CA ARG A 152 9.54 3.94 4.52
C ARG A 152 10.08 2.98 5.58
N ILE A 153 9.67 1.73 5.56
CA ILE A 153 10.19 0.68 6.46
C ILE A 153 11.67 0.43 6.17
N LEU A 154 12.07 0.35 4.90
CA LEU A 154 13.46 0.16 4.52
C LEU A 154 14.33 1.36 4.89
N MET A 155 13.81 2.58 4.79
CA MET A 155 14.52 3.78 5.26
C MET A 155 14.81 3.68 6.75
N SER A 156 13.85 3.29 7.57
CA SER A 156 14.04 3.08 9.00
C SER A 156 15.06 1.96 9.28
N LEU A 157 14.91 0.81 8.64
CA LEU A 157 15.83 -0.34 8.81
C LEU A 157 17.27 -0.03 8.44
N GLN A 158 17.49 0.82 7.43
CA GLN A 158 18.81 1.14 6.92
C GLN A 158 19.37 2.46 7.49
N GLY A 159 18.57 3.20 8.27
CA GLY A 159 18.98 4.48 8.86
C GLY A 159 19.27 5.54 7.79
N VAL A 160 18.47 5.62 6.73
CA VAL A 160 18.60 6.60 5.65
C VAL A 160 17.43 7.57 5.64
N ASP A 161 17.70 8.83 5.27
CA ASP A 161 16.73 9.92 5.33
C ASP A 161 16.01 10.18 4.00
N HIS A 162 16.42 9.49 2.92
CA HIS A 162 15.84 9.67 1.59
C HIS A 162 15.72 8.32 0.89
N PHE A 163 14.58 8.08 0.21
CA PHE A 163 14.32 6.81 -0.48
C PHE A 163 15.39 6.44 -1.51
N LYS A 164 16.02 7.43 -2.16
CA LYS A 164 17.09 7.21 -3.15
C LYS A 164 18.30 6.51 -2.56
N ASP A 165 18.55 6.69 -1.25
CA ASP A 165 19.72 6.17 -0.55
C ASP A 165 19.49 4.75 0.00
N ILE A 166 18.26 4.21 -0.12
CA ILE A 166 17.98 2.82 0.22
C ILE A 166 18.86 1.91 -0.63
N ARG A 167 19.64 1.04 0.03
CA ARG A 167 20.37 -0.01 -0.68
C ARG A 167 19.41 -1.10 -1.15
N TYR A 168 19.36 -1.27 -2.45
CA TYR A 168 18.56 -2.33 -3.07
C TYR A 168 19.31 -3.68 -2.99
N ASN A 169 20.62 -3.65 -3.20
CA ASN A 169 21.55 -4.76 -3.01
C ASN A 169 22.95 -4.23 -2.66
N ASP A 170 23.97 -5.09 -2.68
CA ASP A 170 25.33 -4.72 -2.30
C ASP A 170 25.99 -3.68 -3.24
N THR A 171 25.47 -3.50 -4.45
CA THR A 171 26.10 -2.67 -5.50
C THR A 171 25.18 -1.57 -6.05
N MET A 172 23.92 -1.50 -5.63
CA MET A 172 22.93 -0.63 -6.24
C MET A 172 22.01 -0.01 -5.20
N THR A 173 21.72 1.28 -5.35
CA THR A 173 20.71 2.00 -4.57
C THR A 173 19.34 2.01 -5.27
N TYR A 174 18.32 2.28 -4.49
CA TYR A 174 16.96 2.48 -5.02
C TYR A 174 16.90 3.71 -5.96
N GLY A 175 17.67 4.76 -5.65
CA GLY A 175 17.77 5.94 -6.49
C GLY A 175 18.36 5.65 -7.87
N GLU A 176 19.40 4.82 -7.94
CA GLU A 176 19.98 4.40 -9.24
C GLU A 176 18.97 3.65 -10.12
N MET A 177 18.02 2.97 -9.50
CA MET A 177 16.99 2.23 -10.23
C MET A 177 15.79 3.09 -10.64
N LEU A 178 15.32 3.97 -9.76
CA LEU A 178 13.98 4.56 -9.88
C LEU A 178 13.93 6.09 -9.90
N LEU A 179 15.00 6.80 -9.48
CA LEU A 179 14.98 8.26 -9.38
C LEU A 179 14.72 8.93 -10.74
N GLN A 180 15.36 8.44 -11.80
CA GLN A 180 15.16 8.97 -13.14
C GLN A 180 13.69 8.76 -13.61
N ASN A 181 13.12 7.61 -13.32
CA ASN A 181 11.72 7.33 -13.64
C ASN A 181 10.77 8.23 -12.85
N GLU A 182 11.02 8.47 -11.56
CA GLU A 182 10.24 9.40 -10.74
C GLU A 182 10.27 10.83 -11.32
N TYR A 183 11.45 11.28 -11.77
CA TYR A 183 11.59 12.58 -12.42
C TYR A 183 10.79 12.66 -13.71
N GLU A 184 11.00 11.71 -14.63
CA GLU A 184 10.35 11.68 -15.96
C GLU A 184 8.83 11.56 -15.85
N MET A 185 8.34 10.72 -14.94
CA MET A 185 6.90 10.58 -14.70
C MET A 185 6.29 11.83 -14.05
N SER A 186 7.04 12.53 -13.21
CA SER A 186 6.61 13.81 -12.65
C SER A 186 6.48 14.88 -13.72
N VAL A 187 7.45 14.97 -14.63
CA VAL A 187 7.37 15.87 -15.81
C VAL A 187 6.15 15.51 -16.66
N TYR A 188 5.95 14.22 -16.93
CA TYR A 188 4.79 13.77 -17.70
C TYR A 188 3.47 14.16 -17.02
N ASN A 189 3.32 13.87 -15.73
CA ASN A 189 2.08 14.10 -14.99
C ASN A 189 1.77 15.59 -14.82
N MET A 190 2.79 16.42 -14.56
CA MET A 190 2.61 17.82 -14.16
C MET A 190 2.76 18.82 -15.31
N GLU A 191 3.56 18.50 -16.35
CA GLU A 191 3.94 19.46 -17.38
C GLU A 191 3.54 19.03 -18.78
N ALA A 192 3.63 17.73 -19.11
CA ALA A 192 3.49 17.23 -20.48
C ALA A 192 2.10 16.64 -20.80
N ALA A 193 1.25 16.45 -19.80
CA ALA A 193 -0.06 15.84 -20.01
C ALA A 193 -0.99 16.76 -20.85
N SER A 194 -1.56 16.20 -21.92
CA SER A 194 -2.53 16.90 -22.76
C SER A 194 -3.93 16.81 -22.16
N VAL A 195 -4.55 17.95 -21.87
CA VAL A 195 -5.94 18.02 -21.37
C VAL A 195 -6.91 17.35 -22.37
N GLU A 196 -6.75 17.60 -23.67
CA GLU A 196 -7.57 16.96 -24.72
C GLU A 196 -7.36 15.44 -24.74
N GLY A 197 -6.10 14.99 -24.58
CA GLY A 197 -5.78 13.55 -24.52
C GLY A 197 -6.41 12.87 -23.32
N TRP A 198 -6.42 13.52 -22.16
CA TRP A 198 -7.08 13.00 -20.97
C TRP A 198 -8.60 12.95 -21.11
N GLN A 199 -9.22 13.98 -21.69
CA GLN A 199 -10.65 13.96 -21.93
C GLN A 199 -11.07 12.74 -22.79
N LYS A 200 -10.34 12.45 -23.88
CA LYS A 200 -10.60 11.27 -24.70
C LYS A 200 -10.49 9.95 -23.94
N ARG A 201 -9.57 9.87 -22.97
CA ARG A 201 -9.43 8.67 -22.13
C ARG A 201 -10.60 8.52 -21.15
N PHE A 202 -11.07 9.62 -20.58
CA PHE A 202 -12.27 9.59 -19.75
C PHE A 202 -13.50 9.15 -20.55
N ASP A 203 -13.68 9.69 -21.75
CA ASP A 203 -14.80 9.33 -22.63
C ASP A 203 -14.78 7.83 -22.97
N LEU A 204 -13.59 7.26 -23.26
CA LEU A 204 -13.43 5.82 -23.51
C LEU A 204 -13.70 4.98 -22.24
N ALA A 205 -13.24 5.42 -21.08
CA ALA A 205 -13.51 4.71 -19.83
C ALA A 205 -15.00 4.68 -19.49
N ASP A 206 -15.72 5.78 -19.78
CA ASP A 206 -17.18 5.84 -19.62
C ASP A 206 -17.91 4.90 -20.60
N GLU A 207 -17.44 4.81 -21.85
CA GLU A 207 -17.98 3.84 -22.82
C GLU A 207 -17.79 2.39 -22.33
N GLU A 208 -16.58 2.04 -21.85
CA GLU A 208 -16.30 0.70 -21.35
C GLU A 208 -17.09 0.38 -20.08
N ALA A 209 -17.27 1.34 -19.17
CA ALA A 209 -18.04 1.14 -17.95
C ALA A 209 -19.55 0.93 -18.21
N ASN A 210 -20.06 1.39 -19.34
CA ASN A 210 -21.47 1.27 -19.74
C ASN A 210 -21.73 0.04 -20.64
N ALA A 211 -20.71 -0.66 -21.07
CA ALA A 211 -20.82 -1.85 -21.95
C ALA A 211 -21.06 -3.12 -21.14
#